data_24173a6ea388a67f4eef3000ee0861fe
#
_entry.id   24173a6ea388a67f4eef3000ee0861fe
#
_cell.length_a   1.000
_cell.length_b   1.000
_cell.length_c   1.000
_cell.angle_alpha   90.00
_cell.angle_beta   90.00
_cell.angle_gamma   90.00
#
_symmetry.space_group_name_H-M   'P 1'
#
loop_
_entity.id
_entity.type
_entity.pdbx_description
1 polymer ?
#
loop_
_entity_poly.entity_id
_entity_poly.type
_entity_poly.pdbx_seq_one_letter_code
_entity_poly.pdbx_strand_id
1 'polypeptide(L)'
;MNRRNALKTMALTPLGRLAAGLPIGWAGTAYASDAPETSDVRFGIIALTDCASIVMAHELGFFKKFGINSVISKEASWAVIRDKLTLGENHATHMLFGMPFASSMGLLGSPVKPMVIPWLLNRNGQAITLSNKLKGVKTAKDLKPIVDKAKAANETMTFAMTFPPGTHAMWLRYWLASGGIHPDKDISLITIPPPQMVANMKINKMDGFCVGEPWNLRAISDGIGYTVTTTQKMWVDHPEKVCAFTEEFANKNPKTVKAVLKALHLSSQHIDNMGNRPAVAETISKASYINCQKEIILDRLKGVYDYGNGVKEQDPNYMIFSNRNCNAPMKTYGYWWLSQFRRWGMVKGPQNYKQIVDKVIRPDYYMEAMKELGVKTTGTDMQPVKLADGTFNPNDPEKYAKSFPVHSLAG
;
A
#
# COMPACT_ATOMS: atom_id res chain seq x y z
N MET A 1 19.36 69.43 -7.96
CA MET A 1 20.06 68.42 -8.78
C MET A 1 19.26 67.13 -8.76
N ASN A 2 18.88 66.69 -9.94
CA ASN A 2 17.77 65.75 -10.20
C ASN A 2 18.01 64.27 -9.84
N ARG A 3 17.04 63.70 -9.11
CA ARG A 3 16.93 62.26 -8.79
C ARG A 3 16.51 61.38 -9.98
N ARG A 4 16.97 61.63 -11.22
CA ARG A 4 16.47 60.93 -12.40
C ARG A 4 17.49 60.13 -13.22
N ASN A 5 18.71 59.86 -12.73
CA ASN A 5 19.74 59.16 -13.54
C ASN A 5 20.49 58.07 -12.78
N ALA A 6 19.79 57.25 -11.96
CA ALA A 6 20.39 56.09 -11.28
C ALA A 6 19.71 54.76 -11.65
N LEU A 7 19.15 54.65 -12.86
CA LEU A 7 18.48 53.40 -13.34
C LEU A 7 18.90 53.05 -14.77
N LYS A 8 20.19 52.98 -15.00
CA LYS A 8 20.75 52.33 -16.20
C LYS A 8 22.20 51.94 -15.88
N THR A 9 22.41 50.82 -15.29
CA THR A 9 23.59 49.96 -15.43
C THR A 9 23.55 48.87 -14.34
N MET A 10 22.76 47.83 -14.56
CA MET A 10 23.04 46.49 -14.06
C MET A 10 22.81 45.56 -15.21
N ALA A 11 23.85 45.41 -16.00
CA ALA A 11 23.98 44.43 -17.06
C ALA A 11 24.31 43.07 -16.45
N LEU A 12 23.52 42.10 -16.83
CA LEU A 12 23.93 40.75 -17.26
C LEU A 12 25.10 40.10 -16.53
N THR A 13 24.82 39.24 -15.57
CA THR A 13 25.63 38.07 -15.28
C THR A 13 24.84 36.80 -15.62
N PRO A 14 25.47 35.80 -16.24
CA PRO A 14 24.74 34.65 -16.82
C PRO A 14 24.51 33.55 -15.79
N LEU A 15 23.30 33.51 -15.21
CA LEU A 15 22.77 32.37 -14.49
C LEU A 15 21.67 31.71 -15.34
N GLY A 16 22.04 31.30 -16.52
CA GLY A 16 21.17 30.67 -17.47
C GLY A 16 21.83 29.50 -18.17
N ARG A 17 21.98 28.36 -17.51
CA ARG A 17 22.20 27.06 -18.18
C ARG A 17 22.06 25.93 -17.17
N LEU A 18 20.82 25.58 -16.82
CA LEU A 18 20.44 24.25 -16.30
C LEU A 18 18.90 24.09 -16.39
N ALA A 19 18.39 24.29 -17.60
CA ALA A 19 17.00 23.96 -17.95
C ALA A 19 16.96 23.47 -19.40
N ALA A 20 17.75 22.45 -19.71
CA ALA A 20 17.69 21.76 -20.99
C ALA A 20 17.28 20.32 -20.73
N GLY A 21 15.99 20.01 -20.88
CA GLY A 21 15.48 18.64 -20.79
C GLY A 21 13.97 18.49 -20.61
N LEU A 22 13.20 19.57 -20.63
CA LEU A 22 11.74 19.44 -20.73
C LEU A 22 11.31 19.70 -22.19
N PRO A 23 10.48 18.85 -22.79
CA PRO A 23 9.96 19.13 -24.13
C PRO A 23 9.15 20.43 -24.08
N ILE A 24 9.61 21.43 -24.86
CA ILE A 24 8.92 22.71 -25.07
C ILE A 24 7.65 22.39 -25.87
N GLY A 25 6.54 22.18 -25.17
CA GLY A 25 5.25 21.84 -25.79
C GLY A 25 4.09 21.81 -24.79
N TRP A 26 4.37 22.00 -23.51
CA TRP A 26 3.35 21.87 -22.44
C TRP A 26 3.02 23.19 -21.73
N ALA A 27 3.35 24.34 -22.34
CA ALA A 27 2.93 25.63 -21.85
C ALA A 27 1.52 25.93 -22.39
N GLY A 28 0.51 25.82 -21.53
CA GLY A 28 -0.74 26.57 -21.65
C GLY A 28 -1.87 25.92 -22.44
N THR A 29 -2.34 24.73 -22.04
CA THR A 29 -3.79 24.51 -22.06
C THR A 29 -4.26 24.45 -20.61
N ALA A 30 -4.69 25.59 -20.11
CA ALA A 30 -5.47 25.68 -18.90
C ALA A 30 -6.73 24.82 -19.14
N TYR A 31 -6.86 23.72 -18.41
CA TYR A 31 -8.10 22.94 -18.33
C TYR A 31 -9.15 23.75 -17.54
N ALA A 32 -9.53 24.91 -18.07
CA ALA A 32 -10.46 25.86 -17.43
C ALA A 32 -11.88 25.30 -17.27
N SER A 33 -12.22 24.22 -17.98
CA SER A 33 -13.53 23.56 -17.89
C SER A 33 -13.62 22.44 -16.85
N ASP A 34 -12.49 22.03 -16.25
CA ASP A 34 -12.37 20.84 -15.38
C ASP A 34 -11.68 21.14 -14.04
N ALA A 35 -11.86 22.35 -13.53
CA ALA A 35 -11.34 22.71 -12.21
C ALA A 35 -11.91 21.78 -11.11
N PRO A 36 -11.09 21.34 -10.15
CA PRO A 36 -11.54 20.58 -8.99
C PRO A 36 -12.66 21.31 -8.24
N GLU A 37 -13.65 20.59 -7.71
CA GLU A 37 -14.72 21.15 -6.87
C GLU A 37 -14.14 21.71 -5.56
N THR A 38 -13.08 21.09 -5.04
CA THR A 38 -12.25 21.62 -3.97
C THR A 38 -10.77 21.45 -4.32
N SER A 39 -10.01 22.53 -4.13
CA SER A 39 -8.56 22.51 -4.37
C SER A 39 -7.78 21.99 -3.17
N ASP A 40 -8.27 22.17 -1.95
CA ASP A 40 -7.55 21.84 -0.74
C ASP A 40 -7.79 20.37 -0.36
N VAL A 41 -6.77 19.52 -0.54
CA VAL A 41 -6.86 18.08 -0.26
C VAL A 41 -5.78 17.66 0.73
N ARG A 42 -6.22 17.14 1.89
CA ARG A 42 -5.35 16.57 2.89
C ARG A 42 -5.26 15.06 2.68
N PHE A 43 -4.01 14.56 2.62
CA PHE A 43 -3.70 13.14 2.44
C PHE A 43 -3.13 12.55 3.72
N GLY A 44 -3.77 11.49 4.24
CA GLY A 44 -3.21 10.69 5.32
C GLY A 44 -2.22 9.66 4.80
N ILE A 45 -1.05 9.53 5.44
CA ILE A 45 -0.06 8.49 5.13
C ILE A 45 0.44 7.80 6.39
N ILE A 46 0.92 6.57 6.24
CA ILE A 46 1.72 5.84 7.24
C ILE A 46 3.17 5.80 6.77
N ALA A 47 4.10 5.74 7.71
CA ALA A 47 5.54 5.64 7.46
C ALA A 47 5.92 4.28 6.86
N LEU A 48 5.70 4.13 5.57
CA LEU A 48 6.00 2.97 4.73
C LEU A 48 6.46 3.44 3.35
N THR A 49 7.34 2.68 2.70
CA THR A 49 7.88 3.02 1.37
C THR A 49 6.78 3.18 0.32
N ASP A 50 5.68 2.47 0.47
CA ASP A 50 4.54 2.52 -0.46
C ASP A 50 3.69 3.80 -0.37
N CYS A 51 3.97 4.73 0.56
CA CYS A 51 3.42 6.09 0.52
C CYS A 51 4.06 6.96 -0.57
N ALA A 52 5.11 6.46 -1.23
CA ALA A 52 5.93 7.23 -2.18
C ALA A 52 5.11 7.93 -3.26
N SER A 53 4.06 7.29 -3.82
CA SER A 53 3.26 7.90 -4.89
C SER A 53 2.58 9.20 -4.44
N ILE A 54 2.04 9.24 -3.22
CA ILE A 54 1.40 10.43 -2.66
C ILE A 54 2.45 11.49 -2.31
N VAL A 55 3.53 11.08 -1.64
CA VAL A 55 4.60 12.00 -1.23
C VAL A 55 5.27 12.65 -2.44
N MET A 56 5.63 11.85 -3.45
CA MET A 56 6.27 12.39 -4.66
C MET A 56 5.33 13.25 -5.50
N ALA A 57 4.01 12.94 -5.53
CA ALA A 57 3.05 13.82 -6.18
C ALA A 57 2.97 15.20 -5.50
N HIS A 58 3.15 15.25 -4.18
CA HIS A 58 3.22 16.49 -3.40
C HIS A 58 4.54 17.25 -3.67
N GLU A 59 5.67 16.60 -3.44
CA GLU A 59 7.01 17.20 -3.50
C GLU A 59 7.40 17.68 -4.91
N LEU A 60 6.97 16.94 -5.96
CA LEU A 60 7.22 17.30 -7.36
C LEU A 60 6.16 18.24 -7.96
N GLY A 61 5.17 18.67 -7.16
CA GLY A 61 4.14 19.58 -7.60
C GLY A 61 3.12 19.01 -8.58
N PHE A 62 3.03 17.67 -8.71
CA PHE A 62 2.04 17.05 -9.61
C PHE A 62 0.61 17.31 -9.15
N PHE A 63 0.34 17.36 -7.85
CA PHE A 63 -0.97 17.79 -7.34
C PHE A 63 -1.29 19.20 -7.77
N LYS A 64 -0.35 20.14 -7.58
CA LYS A 64 -0.51 21.55 -7.98
C LYS A 64 -0.76 21.71 -9.48
N LYS A 65 -0.12 20.88 -10.32
CA LYS A 65 -0.33 20.85 -11.77
C LYS A 65 -1.80 20.63 -12.15
N PHE A 66 -2.53 19.85 -11.35
CA PHE A 66 -3.95 19.56 -11.55
C PHE A 66 -4.88 20.37 -10.62
N GLY A 67 -4.41 21.51 -10.08
CA GLY A 67 -5.21 22.43 -9.28
C GLY A 67 -5.46 21.98 -7.84
N ILE A 68 -4.65 21.06 -7.31
CA ILE A 68 -4.78 20.56 -5.93
C ILE A 68 -3.69 21.17 -5.04
N ASN A 69 -4.09 21.84 -3.98
CA ASN A 69 -3.25 22.25 -2.86
C ASN A 69 -3.18 21.07 -1.86
N SER A 70 -2.14 20.27 -1.97
CA SER A 70 -2.01 19.06 -1.15
C SER A 70 -1.34 19.34 0.19
N VAL A 71 -1.85 18.72 1.23
CA VAL A 71 -1.22 18.67 2.56
C VAL A 71 -1.05 17.22 2.95
N ILE A 72 0.17 16.82 3.36
CA ILE A 72 0.46 15.46 3.80
C ILE A 72 0.36 15.39 5.33
N SER A 73 -0.46 14.48 5.84
CA SER A 73 -0.62 14.18 7.26
C SER A 73 -0.07 12.79 7.56
N LYS A 74 1.05 12.73 8.29
CA LYS A 74 1.64 11.47 8.76
C LYS A 74 0.89 10.99 9.98
N GLU A 75 0.31 9.80 9.88
CA GLU A 75 -0.53 9.22 10.92
C GLU A 75 0.20 8.13 11.70
N ALA A 76 -0.19 7.95 12.96
CA ALA A 76 0.49 7.03 13.88
C ALA A 76 0.11 5.55 13.65
N SER A 77 -1.09 5.28 13.12
CA SER A 77 -1.62 3.93 12.93
C SER A 77 -2.70 3.87 11.86
N TRP A 78 -3.00 2.64 11.41
CA TRP A 78 -4.10 2.41 10.46
C TRP A 78 -5.48 2.73 11.03
N ALA A 79 -5.67 2.59 12.34
CA ALA A 79 -6.91 3.03 13.00
C ALA A 79 -7.08 4.55 12.86
N VAL A 80 -6.02 5.33 13.10
CA VAL A 80 -6.05 6.80 12.94
C VAL A 80 -6.30 7.20 11.48
N ILE A 81 -5.69 6.50 10.51
CA ILE A 81 -5.97 6.69 9.07
C ILE A 81 -7.46 6.54 8.77
N ARG A 82 -8.05 5.42 9.23
CA ARG A 82 -9.48 5.14 9.06
C ARG A 82 -10.35 6.23 9.68
N ASP A 83 -10.07 6.57 10.93
CA ASP A 83 -10.89 7.47 11.70
C ASP A 83 -10.85 8.90 11.14
N LYS A 84 -9.67 9.40 10.77
CA LYS A 84 -9.52 10.71 10.14
C LYS A 84 -10.18 10.80 8.76
N LEU A 85 -10.13 9.72 7.97
CA LEU A 85 -10.88 9.67 6.71
C LEU A 85 -12.39 9.66 6.96
N THR A 86 -12.85 8.87 7.94
CA THR A 86 -14.27 8.77 8.31
C THR A 86 -14.84 10.11 8.77
N LEU A 87 -14.05 10.88 9.53
CA LEU A 87 -14.42 12.20 10.06
C LEU A 87 -14.23 13.35 9.05
N GLY A 88 -13.60 13.09 7.91
CA GLY A 88 -13.31 14.12 6.90
C GLY A 88 -12.12 15.02 7.25
N GLU A 89 -11.32 14.67 8.27
CA GLU A 89 -10.07 15.36 8.58
C GLU A 89 -9.00 15.11 7.49
N ASN A 90 -8.99 13.91 6.93
CA ASN A 90 -8.30 13.57 5.68
C ASN A 90 -9.35 13.39 4.58
N HIS A 91 -9.08 13.90 3.38
CA HIS A 91 -9.95 13.77 2.22
C HIS A 91 -9.63 12.53 1.39
N ALA A 92 -8.36 12.16 1.36
CA ALA A 92 -7.83 10.96 0.72
C ALA A 92 -6.78 10.29 1.61
N THR A 93 -6.61 8.99 1.51
CA THR A 93 -5.57 8.32 2.29
C THR A 93 -4.89 7.18 1.55
N HIS A 94 -3.62 7.00 1.88
CA HIS A 94 -2.86 5.78 1.76
C HIS A 94 -3.48 4.73 2.70
N MET A 95 -4.04 3.64 2.18
CA MET A 95 -4.81 2.69 2.97
C MET A 95 -4.53 1.24 2.52
N LEU A 96 -4.57 0.30 3.46
CA LEU A 96 -4.49 -1.14 3.16
C LEU A 96 -5.72 -1.58 2.37
N PHE A 97 -5.55 -2.41 1.33
CA PHE A 97 -6.61 -2.77 0.38
C PHE A 97 -7.91 -3.25 1.05
N GLY A 98 -7.83 -4.04 2.11
CA GLY A 98 -9.02 -4.58 2.79
C GLY A 98 -9.77 -3.59 3.70
N MET A 99 -9.14 -2.46 4.08
CA MET A 99 -9.74 -1.52 5.02
C MET A 99 -10.99 -0.82 4.49
N PRO A 100 -11.05 -0.35 3.22
CA PRO A 100 -12.27 0.23 2.67
C PRO A 100 -13.46 -0.72 2.67
N PHE A 101 -13.22 -2.02 2.43
CA PHE A 101 -14.25 -3.05 2.54
C PHE A 101 -14.75 -3.20 3.99
N ALA A 102 -13.82 -3.31 4.95
CA ALA A 102 -14.18 -3.44 6.36
C ALA A 102 -14.97 -2.22 6.87
N SER A 103 -14.56 -1.00 6.50
CA SER A 103 -15.28 0.23 6.85
C SER A 103 -16.66 0.31 6.19
N SER A 104 -16.77 -0.06 4.91
CA SER A 104 -18.06 -0.06 4.20
C SER A 104 -19.05 -1.09 4.75
N MET A 105 -18.54 -2.19 5.32
CA MET A 105 -19.35 -3.29 5.89
C MET A 105 -19.50 -3.21 7.41
N GLY A 106 -18.85 -2.28 8.10
CA GLY A 106 -18.88 -2.17 9.56
C GLY A 106 -18.22 -3.35 10.29
N LEU A 107 -17.12 -3.90 9.73
CA LEU A 107 -16.44 -5.06 10.28
C LEU A 107 -15.36 -4.69 11.30
N LEU A 108 -15.09 -5.63 12.22
CA LEU A 108 -13.94 -5.57 13.14
C LEU A 108 -13.90 -4.27 13.97
N GLY A 109 -15.06 -3.82 14.42
CA GLY A 109 -15.20 -2.60 15.23
C GLY A 109 -15.08 -1.29 14.42
N SER A 110 -15.03 -1.35 13.09
CA SER A 110 -15.11 -0.15 12.26
C SER A 110 -16.56 0.39 12.26
N PRO A 111 -16.77 1.69 12.40
CA PRO A 111 -18.07 2.27 12.12
C PRO A 111 -18.41 2.07 10.63
N VAL A 112 -19.69 1.93 10.31
CA VAL A 112 -20.11 1.84 8.91
C VAL A 112 -19.88 3.18 8.23
N LYS A 113 -18.90 3.25 7.35
CA LYS A 113 -18.62 4.41 6.49
C LYS A 113 -18.27 3.91 5.11
N PRO A 114 -19.12 4.11 4.10
CA PRO A 114 -18.83 3.73 2.73
C PRO A 114 -17.55 4.42 2.22
N MET A 115 -16.64 3.62 1.71
CA MET A 115 -15.36 4.06 1.14
C MET A 115 -15.18 3.51 -0.27
N VAL A 116 -14.42 4.21 -1.09
CA VAL A 116 -14.16 3.84 -2.48
C VAL A 116 -12.67 3.72 -2.76
N ILE A 117 -12.34 2.79 -3.65
CA ILE A 117 -11.00 2.53 -4.17
C ILE A 117 -10.99 2.84 -5.68
N PRO A 118 -10.62 4.05 -6.09
CA PRO A 118 -10.45 4.38 -7.49
C PRO A 118 -9.02 4.14 -8.01
N TRP A 119 -8.04 3.84 -7.13
CA TRP A 119 -6.62 3.77 -7.48
C TRP A 119 -5.84 2.83 -6.58
N LEU A 120 -4.99 1.98 -7.16
CA LEU A 120 -3.96 1.27 -6.43
C LEU A 120 -2.66 2.09 -6.44
N LEU A 121 -2.05 2.25 -5.27
CA LEU A 121 -0.80 3.01 -5.11
C LEU A 121 0.42 2.18 -5.48
N ASN A 122 0.41 0.89 -5.15
CA ASN A 122 1.50 -0.03 -5.47
C ASN A 122 1.04 -1.49 -5.49
N ARG A 123 1.92 -2.34 -6.00
CA ARG A 123 1.86 -3.80 -5.91
C ARG A 123 3.07 -4.35 -5.20
N ASN A 124 2.93 -5.52 -4.57
CA ASN A 124 4.00 -6.21 -3.84
C ASN A 124 4.57 -5.36 -2.68
N GLY A 125 5.84 -5.56 -2.31
CA GLY A 125 6.56 -4.71 -1.36
C GLY A 125 6.31 -5.04 0.11
N GLN A 126 5.93 -6.27 0.42
CA GLN A 126 5.75 -6.78 1.79
C GLN A 126 6.50 -8.08 1.99
N ALA A 127 6.76 -8.40 3.25
CA ALA A 127 7.41 -9.65 3.61
C ALA A 127 6.99 -10.14 5.01
N ILE A 128 7.28 -11.41 5.25
CA ILE A 128 7.18 -12.01 6.58
C ILE A 128 8.58 -12.15 7.14
N THR A 129 8.83 -11.47 8.25
CA THR A 129 10.10 -11.46 8.98
C THR A 129 9.94 -12.21 10.30
N LEU A 130 10.84 -13.12 10.57
CA LEU A 130 10.91 -13.89 11.81
C LEU A 130 12.07 -13.41 12.68
N SER A 131 11.92 -13.53 13.99
CA SER A 131 12.98 -13.31 14.96
C SER A 131 14.14 -14.30 14.73
N ASN A 132 15.37 -13.87 14.95
CA ASN A 132 16.54 -14.75 14.90
C ASN A 132 16.49 -15.95 15.86
N LYS A 133 15.58 -15.96 16.85
CA LYS A 133 15.28 -17.12 17.69
C LYS A 133 14.75 -18.32 16.86
N LEU A 134 14.14 -18.01 15.70
CA LEU A 134 13.58 -19.02 14.78
C LEU A 134 14.51 -19.29 13.60
N LYS A 135 15.80 -18.94 13.72
CA LYS A 135 16.78 -19.15 12.66
C LYS A 135 16.80 -20.63 12.25
N GLY A 136 16.63 -20.88 10.95
CA GLY A 136 16.48 -22.24 10.39
C GLY A 136 15.08 -22.54 9.87
N VAL A 137 14.04 -21.82 10.30
CA VAL A 137 12.70 -21.87 9.70
C VAL A 137 12.75 -21.24 8.32
N LYS A 138 12.37 -21.99 7.29
CA LYS A 138 12.33 -21.55 5.87
C LYS A 138 10.90 -21.47 5.33
N THR A 139 10.00 -22.23 5.92
CA THR A 139 8.59 -22.32 5.50
C THR A 139 7.67 -22.37 6.72
N ALA A 140 6.39 -22.13 6.52
CA ALA A 140 5.40 -22.30 7.59
C ALA A 140 5.30 -23.76 8.07
N LYS A 141 5.65 -24.73 7.22
CA LYS A 141 5.71 -26.15 7.62
C LYS A 141 6.84 -26.41 8.63
N ASP A 142 7.99 -25.75 8.47
CA ASP A 142 9.09 -25.86 9.43
C ASP A 142 8.74 -25.20 10.77
N LEU A 143 7.88 -24.17 10.74
CA LEU A 143 7.41 -23.49 11.94
C LEU A 143 6.39 -24.32 12.74
N LYS A 144 5.61 -25.16 12.07
CA LYS A 144 4.51 -25.91 12.71
C LYS A 144 4.95 -26.73 13.93
N PRO A 145 6.00 -27.59 13.87
CA PRO A 145 6.42 -28.36 15.05
C PRO A 145 6.91 -27.46 16.21
N ILE A 146 7.44 -26.27 15.92
CA ILE A 146 7.85 -25.30 16.96
C ILE A 146 6.62 -24.74 17.67
N VAL A 147 5.58 -24.37 16.90
CA VAL A 147 4.29 -23.92 17.43
C VAL A 147 3.64 -25.01 18.29
N ASP A 148 3.64 -26.26 17.80
CA ASP A 148 3.03 -27.38 18.54
C ASP A 148 3.75 -27.67 19.86
N LYS A 149 5.08 -27.58 19.85
CA LYS A 149 5.89 -27.72 21.06
C LYS A 149 5.60 -26.62 22.07
N ALA A 150 5.51 -25.37 21.62
CA ALA A 150 5.15 -24.24 22.49
C ALA A 150 3.77 -24.45 23.11
N LYS A 151 2.76 -24.83 22.32
CA LYS A 151 1.41 -25.16 22.82
C LYS A 151 1.41 -26.29 23.84
N ALA A 152 2.17 -27.34 23.60
CA ALA A 152 2.30 -28.46 24.55
C ALA A 152 2.93 -28.02 25.89
N ALA A 153 3.77 -26.97 25.87
CA ALA A 153 4.34 -26.36 27.07
C ALA A 153 3.44 -25.27 27.68
N ASN A 154 2.22 -25.07 27.20
CA ASN A 154 1.31 -23.96 27.56
C ASN A 154 1.92 -22.57 27.27
N GLU A 155 2.80 -22.49 26.30
CA GLU A 155 3.35 -21.24 25.76
C GLU A 155 2.65 -20.86 24.47
N THR A 156 2.53 -19.59 24.19
CA THR A 156 1.89 -19.07 22.95
C THR A 156 2.90 -18.23 22.17
N MET A 157 3.19 -18.64 20.96
CA MET A 157 3.98 -17.83 20.04
C MET A 157 3.16 -16.64 19.56
N THR A 158 3.82 -15.48 19.44
CA THR A 158 3.16 -14.21 19.07
C THR A 158 3.65 -13.70 17.74
N PHE A 159 2.71 -13.40 16.86
CA PHE A 159 3.00 -12.79 15.55
C PHE A 159 2.25 -11.45 15.43
N ALA A 160 2.88 -10.49 14.75
CA ALA A 160 2.28 -9.17 14.57
C ALA A 160 1.84 -8.93 13.13
N MET A 161 0.70 -8.30 13.02
CA MET A 161 0.15 -7.69 11.82
C MET A 161 -0.06 -6.20 12.04
N THR A 162 -0.32 -5.42 11.01
CA THR A 162 -0.48 -3.98 11.16
C THR A 162 -1.92 -3.54 11.40
N PHE A 163 -2.89 -4.28 10.87
CA PHE A 163 -4.32 -4.05 11.07
C PHE A 163 -5.15 -5.26 10.60
N PRO A 164 -6.19 -5.70 11.34
CA PRO A 164 -6.88 -6.97 11.08
C PRO A 164 -7.46 -7.16 9.67
N PRO A 165 -8.17 -6.20 9.03
CA PRO A 165 -8.70 -6.38 7.67
C PRO A 165 -7.65 -6.09 6.58
N GLY A 166 -6.43 -5.74 6.98
CA GLY A 166 -5.40 -5.28 6.05
C GLY A 166 -4.64 -6.40 5.36
N THR A 167 -3.83 -5.98 4.38
CA THR A 167 -3.02 -6.85 3.54
C THR A 167 -2.02 -7.68 4.35
N HIS A 168 -1.30 -7.08 5.29
CA HIS A 168 -0.33 -7.76 6.14
C HIS A 168 -0.97 -8.89 6.97
N ALA A 169 -2.18 -8.66 7.49
CA ALA A 169 -2.92 -9.68 8.23
C ALA A 169 -3.31 -10.85 7.32
N MET A 170 -3.79 -10.57 6.11
CA MET A 170 -4.19 -11.61 5.16
C MET A 170 -3.00 -12.45 4.73
N TRP A 171 -1.85 -11.84 4.41
CA TRP A 171 -0.65 -12.56 4.02
C TRP A 171 -0.07 -13.41 5.14
N LEU A 172 -0.03 -12.88 6.37
CA LEU A 172 0.45 -13.64 7.52
C LEU A 172 -0.45 -14.84 7.81
N ARG A 173 -1.76 -14.67 7.80
CA ARG A 173 -2.75 -15.74 7.94
C ARG A 173 -2.61 -16.79 6.84
N TYR A 174 -2.45 -16.35 5.60
CA TYR A 174 -2.29 -17.22 4.44
C TYR A 174 -1.02 -18.07 4.56
N TRP A 175 0.09 -17.46 4.91
CA TRP A 175 1.37 -18.15 5.09
C TRP A 175 1.33 -19.13 6.24
N LEU A 176 0.85 -18.77 7.42
CA LEU A 176 0.71 -19.67 8.57
C LEU A 176 -0.15 -20.87 8.22
N ALA A 177 -1.30 -20.63 7.58
CA ALA A 177 -2.22 -21.68 7.17
C ALA A 177 -1.62 -22.67 6.14
N SER A 178 -0.70 -22.20 5.29
CA SER A 178 -0.01 -23.07 4.33
C SER A 178 0.88 -24.13 5.01
N GLY A 179 1.29 -23.86 6.26
CA GLY A 179 2.00 -24.82 7.13
C GLY A 179 1.08 -25.61 8.06
N GLY A 180 -0.24 -25.43 7.97
CA GLY A 180 -1.19 -26.08 8.87
C GLY A 180 -1.33 -25.40 10.24
N ILE A 181 -0.85 -24.15 10.38
CA ILE A 181 -0.98 -23.36 11.61
C ILE A 181 -2.26 -22.51 11.52
N HIS A 182 -3.17 -22.70 12.49
CA HIS A 182 -4.38 -21.89 12.56
C HIS A 182 -4.09 -20.56 13.24
N PRO A 183 -4.22 -19.41 12.53
CA PRO A 183 -3.75 -18.12 13.02
C PRO A 183 -4.51 -17.59 14.26
N ASP A 184 -5.73 -18.06 14.51
CA ASP A 184 -6.54 -17.63 15.65
C ASP A 184 -6.61 -18.64 16.81
N LYS A 185 -6.04 -19.88 16.63
CA LYS A 185 -6.12 -20.95 17.63
C LYS A 185 -4.75 -21.45 18.09
N ASP A 186 -3.73 -21.35 17.21
CA ASP A 186 -2.42 -21.94 17.47
C ASP A 186 -1.39 -20.93 17.91
N ILE A 187 -1.62 -19.64 17.63
CA ILE A 187 -0.72 -18.53 17.95
C ILE A 187 -1.54 -17.31 18.41
N SER A 188 -0.85 -16.29 18.93
CA SER A 188 -1.42 -14.99 19.22
C SER A 188 -1.11 -14.02 18.07
N LEU A 189 -2.13 -13.44 17.44
CA LEU A 189 -1.98 -12.35 16.48
C LEU A 189 -2.22 -11.01 17.15
N ILE A 190 -1.20 -10.15 17.16
CA ILE A 190 -1.29 -8.80 17.72
C ILE A 190 -1.20 -7.73 16.65
N THR A 191 -1.77 -6.56 16.94
CA THR A 191 -1.74 -5.41 16.03
C THR A 191 -0.66 -4.43 16.49
N ILE A 192 0.33 -4.18 15.63
CA ILE A 192 1.42 -3.25 15.89
C ILE A 192 1.55 -2.27 14.70
N PRO A 193 1.59 -0.95 14.93
CA PRO A 193 1.86 0.01 13.87
C PRO A 193 3.22 -0.24 13.18
N PRO A 194 3.33 -0.06 11.85
CA PRO A 194 4.55 -0.37 11.10
C PRO A 194 5.85 0.18 11.71
N PRO A 195 5.95 1.46 12.13
CA PRO A 195 7.20 1.98 12.69
C PRO A 195 7.62 1.37 14.04
N GLN A 196 6.69 0.66 14.69
CA GLN A 196 6.93 0.05 16.01
C GLN A 196 7.32 -1.44 15.91
N MET A 197 7.22 -2.06 14.72
CA MET A 197 7.49 -3.50 14.53
C MET A 197 8.88 -3.90 15.03
N VAL A 198 9.91 -3.19 14.57
CA VAL A 198 11.31 -3.49 14.88
C VAL A 198 11.59 -3.36 16.37
N ALA A 199 11.12 -2.28 17.02
CA ALA A 199 11.32 -2.05 18.44
C ALA A 199 10.65 -3.14 19.30
N ASN A 200 9.42 -3.57 18.94
CA ASN A 200 8.72 -4.62 19.66
C ASN A 200 9.38 -6.00 19.48
N MET A 201 9.89 -6.32 18.30
CA MET A 201 10.66 -7.55 18.10
C MET A 201 11.98 -7.53 18.89
N LYS A 202 12.68 -6.40 18.94
CA LYS A 202 13.93 -6.24 19.66
C LYS A 202 13.80 -6.55 21.17
N ILE A 203 12.65 -6.22 21.77
CA ILE A 203 12.36 -6.53 23.18
C ILE A 203 11.60 -7.85 23.35
N ASN A 204 11.60 -8.72 22.33
CA ASN A 204 11.01 -10.06 22.32
C ASN A 204 9.50 -10.10 22.58
N LYS A 205 8.75 -9.08 22.19
CA LYS A 205 7.28 -9.09 22.29
C LYS A 205 6.58 -9.86 21.18
N MET A 206 7.35 -10.33 20.18
CA MET A 206 6.83 -11.13 19.07
C MET A 206 7.92 -12.01 18.48
N ASP A 207 7.50 -13.11 17.87
CA ASP A 207 8.34 -14.09 17.19
C ASP A 207 8.47 -13.84 15.70
N GLY A 208 7.55 -13.09 15.12
CA GLY A 208 7.54 -12.69 13.72
C GLY A 208 6.46 -11.67 13.41
N PHE A 209 6.54 -11.11 12.20
CA PHE A 209 5.55 -10.14 11.72
C PHE A 209 5.43 -10.16 10.20
N CYS A 210 4.31 -9.65 9.69
CA CYS A 210 4.16 -9.22 8.31
C CYS A 210 3.97 -7.71 8.25
N VAL A 211 4.77 -7.03 7.43
CA VAL A 211 4.72 -5.58 7.27
C VAL A 211 5.28 -5.17 5.89
N GLY A 212 4.92 -3.96 5.45
CA GLY A 212 5.54 -3.32 4.28
C GLY A 212 6.93 -2.77 4.58
N GLU A 213 7.67 -2.46 3.51
CA GLU A 213 9.00 -1.87 3.64
C GLU A 213 8.94 -0.42 4.17
N PRO A 214 9.99 0.03 4.88
CA PRO A 214 11.33 -0.53 4.98
C PRO A 214 11.57 -1.43 6.22
N TRP A 215 10.53 -1.78 6.97
CA TRP A 215 10.68 -2.33 8.31
C TRP A 215 11.21 -3.76 8.33
N ASN A 216 11.06 -4.53 7.24
CA ASN A 216 11.69 -5.85 7.12
C ASN A 216 13.21 -5.72 7.01
N LEU A 217 13.71 -4.87 6.09
CA LEU A 217 15.16 -4.65 5.98
C LEU A 217 15.73 -3.98 7.23
N ARG A 218 14.96 -3.11 7.89
CA ARG A 218 15.37 -2.50 9.15
C ARG A 218 15.59 -3.55 10.25
N ALA A 219 14.72 -4.55 10.40
CA ALA A 219 14.90 -5.63 11.35
C ALA A 219 16.16 -6.48 11.04
N ILE A 220 16.44 -6.70 9.76
CA ILE A 220 17.65 -7.38 9.30
C ILE A 220 18.89 -6.55 9.60
N SER A 221 18.89 -5.26 9.30
CA SER A 221 20.00 -4.34 9.54
C SER A 221 20.32 -4.18 11.04
N ASP A 222 19.29 -4.22 11.89
CA ASP A 222 19.44 -4.20 13.33
C ASP A 222 19.87 -5.57 13.92
N GLY A 223 20.02 -6.61 13.08
CA GLY A 223 20.48 -7.95 13.48
C GLY A 223 19.48 -8.75 14.33
N ILE A 224 18.19 -8.41 14.30
CA ILE A 224 17.18 -9.02 15.19
C ILE A 224 16.25 -10.02 14.50
N GLY A 225 16.22 -10.03 13.17
CA GLY A 225 15.36 -10.92 12.41
C GLY A 225 15.89 -11.21 11.01
N TYR A 226 15.18 -12.06 10.31
CA TYR A 226 15.41 -12.42 8.91
C TYR A 226 14.08 -12.60 8.19
N THR A 227 14.04 -12.30 6.90
CA THR A 227 12.85 -12.54 6.07
C THR A 227 12.75 -14.00 5.67
N VAL A 228 11.63 -14.63 5.95
CA VAL A 228 11.35 -16.03 5.55
C VAL A 228 10.76 -16.09 4.14
N THR A 229 9.95 -15.12 3.77
CA THR A 229 9.34 -15.02 2.44
C THR A 229 8.86 -13.62 2.13
N THR A 230 8.88 -13.25 0.85
CA THR A 230 8.16 -12.07 0.35
C THR A 230 6.73 -12.46 -0.05
N THR A 231 5.80 -11.52 0.03
CA THR A 231 4.38 -11.79 -0.26
C THR A 231 4.12 -12.07 -1.74
N GLN A 232 4.94 -11.54 -2.64
CA GLN A 232 4.84 -11.86 -4.07
C GLN A 232 5.14 -13.33 -4.41
N LYS A 233 5.82 -14.07 -3.51
CA LYS A 233 5.96 -15.53 -3.64
C LYS A 233 4.65 -16.27 -3.38
N MET A 234 3.66 -15.62 -2.76
CA MET A 234 2.30 -16.15 -2.57
C MET A 234 1.38 -15.76 -3.73
N TRP A 235 1.49 -14.52 -4.20
CA TRP A 235 0.73 -14.00 -5.33
C TRP A 235 1.56 -12.91 -6.03
N VAL A 236 2.08 -13.23 -7.22
CA VAL A 236 2.87 -12.29 -8.04
C VAL A 236 2.01 -11.10 -8.43
N ASP A 237 2.53 -9.90 -8.21
CA ASP A 237 1.86 -8.63 -8.50
C ASP A 237 0.53 -8.44 -7.77
N HIS A 238 0.44 -8.93 -6.53
CA HIS A 238 -0.75 -8.73 -5.72
C HIS A 238 -1.02 -7.25 -5.43
N PRO A 239 -2.32 -6.84 -5.32
CA PRO A 239 -2.66 -5.49 -4.90
C PRO A 239 -2.20 -5.25 -3.47
N GLU A 240 -1.77 -4.00 -3.19
CA GLU A 240 -1.27 -3.67 -1.87
C GLU A 240 -1.96 -2.44 -1.28
N LYS A 241 -1.43 -1.24 -1.50
CA LYS A 241 -2.04 -0.01 -0.99
C LYS A 241 -2.94 0.63 -2.02
N VAL A 242 -3.92 1.35 -1.49
CA VAL A 242 -4.88 2.09 -2.29
C VAL A 242 -4.90 3.56 -1.89
N CYS A 243 -5.24 4.43 -2.82
CA CYS A 243 -5.72 5.77 -2.51
C CYS A 243 -7.23 5.66 -2.30
N ALA A 244 -7.66 5.75 -1.05
CA ALA A 244 -9.08 5.63 -0.68
C ALA A 244 -9.68 6.98 -0.35
N PHE A 245 -10.98 7.11 -0.64
CA PHE A 245 -11.83 8.25 -0.30
C PHE A 245 -13.09 7.72 0.40
N THR A 246 -13.80 8.58 1.13
CA THR A 246 -15.20 8.26 1.46
C THR A 246 -16.05 8.34 0.19
N GLU A 247 -17.08 7.49 0.08
CA GLU A 247 -18.03 7.54 -1.04
C GLU A 247 -18.70 8.91 -1.15
N GLU A 248 -19.05 9.51 -0.01
CA GLU A 248 -19.62 10.84 0.08
C GLU A 248 -18.71 11.90 -0.55
N PHE A 249 -17.41 11.93 -0.17
CA PHE A 249 -16.45 12.87 -0.75
C PHE A 249 -16.28 12.66 -2.25
N ALA A 250 -16.13 11.40 -2.68
CA ALA A 250 -15.93 11.08 -4.09
C ALA A 250 -17.13 11.47 -4.96
N ASN A 251 -18.35 11.21 -4.49
CA ASN A 251 -19.56 11.56 -5.23
C ASN A 251 -19.79 13.08 -5.28
N LYS A 252 -19.40 13.81 -4.23
CA LYS A 252 -19.53 15.28 -4.17
C LYS A 252 -18.44 15.99 -4.96
N ASN A 253 -17.26 15.38 -5.11
CA ASN A 253 -16.07 16.00 -5.68
C ASN A 253 -15.42 15.12 -6.78
N PRO A 254 -16.16 14.68 -7.82
CA PRO A 254 -15.63 13.76 -8.83
C PRO A 254 -14.47 14.32 -9.64
N LYS A 255 -14.44 15.62 -9.94
CA LYS A 255 -13.33 16.25 -10.66
C LYS A 255 -12.08 16.35 -9.77
N THR A 256 -12.25 16.62 -8.47
CA THR A 256 -11.16 16.60 -7.47
C THR A 256 -10.54 15.21 -7.41
N VAL A 257 -11.35 14.14 -7.32
CA VAL A 257 -10.86 12.76 -7.34
C VAL A 257 -10.05 12.52 -8.62
N LYS A 258 -10.58 12.83 -9.80
CA LYS A 258 -9.86 12.66 -11.06
C LYS A 258 -8.55 13.45 -11.12
N ALA A 259 -8.54 14.69 -10.62
CA ALA A 259 -7.33 15.51 -10.53
C ALA A 259 -6.26 14.84 -9.65
N VAL A 260 -6.66 14.27 -8.51
CA VAL A 260 -5.78 13.47 -7.65
C VAL A 260 -5.23 12.26 -8.39
N LEU A 261 -6.07 11.48 -9.09
CA LEU A 261 -5.62 10.29 -9.84
C LEU A 261 -4.64 10.65 -10.96
N LYS A 262 -4.88 11.75 -11.68
CA LYS A 262 -3.95 12.25 -12.71
C LYS A 262 -2.58 12.60 -12.12
N ALA A 263 -2.53 13.24 -10.96
CA ALA A 263 -1.29 13.55 -10.25
C ALA A 263 -0.56 12.28 -9.78
N LEU A 264 -1.30 11.33 -9.22
CA LEU A 264 -0.75 10.04 -8.79
C LEU A 264 -0.20 9.22 -9.97
N HIS A 265 -0.84 9.29 -11.14
CA HIS A 265 -0.33 8.64 -12.36
C HIS A 265 1.08 9.15 -12.72
N LEU A 266 1.27 10.48 -12.79
CA LEU A 266 2.59 11.06 -13.10
C LEU A 266 3.62 10.70 -12.04
N SER A 267 3.25 10.73 -10.77
CA SER A 267 4.11 10.35 -9.66
C SER A 267 4.52 8.88 -9.74
N SER A 268 3.57 7.99 -9.97
CA SER A 268 3.81 6.55 -10.07
C SER A 268 4.76 6.21 -11.22
N GLN A 269 4.58 6.84 -12.39
CA GLN A 269 5.51 6.72 -13.53
C GLN A 269 6.91 7.22 -13.19
N HIS A 270 7.00 8.37 -12.49
CA HIS A 270 8.28 8.92 -12.04
C HIS A 270 9.02 7.94 -11.13
N ILE A 271 8.34 7.29 -10.19
CA ILE A 271 8.94 6.33 -9.25
C ILE A 271 9.37 5.04 -9.95
N ASP A 272 8.63 4.56 -10.95
CA ASP A 272 8.98 3.33 -11.67
C ASP A 272 10.13 3.50 -12.66
N ASN A 273 10.56 4.73 -12.94
CA ASN A 273 11.84 4.98 -13.56
C ASN A 273 12.96 4.72 -12.53
N MET A 274 13.71 3.65 -12.72
CA MET A 274 14.76 3.21 -11.79
C MET A 274 15.82 4.28 -11.53
N GLY A 275 16.08 5.17 -12.50
CA GLY A 275 17.01 6.30 -12.35
C GLY A 275 16.56 7.33 -11.32
N ASN A 276 15.26 7.43 -11.06
CA ASN A 276 14.69 8.38 -10.09
C ASN A 276 14.66 7.82 -8.67
N ARG A 277 14.76 6.50 -8.49
CA ARG A 277 14.59 5.84 -7.18
C ARG A 277 15.56 6.34 -6.10
N PRO A 278 16.82 6.73 -6.40
CA PRO A 278 17.67 7.37 -5.40
C PRO A 278 17.10 8.69 -4.83
N ALA A 279 16.56 9.56 -5.70
CA ALA A 279 15.94 10.82 -5.28
C ALA A 279 14.61 10.58 -4.54
N VAL A 280 13.85 9.58 -4.96
CA VAL A 280 12.63 9.13 -4.26
C VAL A 280 12.97 8.67 -2.85
N ALA A 281 13.99 7.80 -2.68
CA ALA A 281 14.43 7.31 -1.38
C ALA A 281 14.89 8.47 -0.47
N GLU A 282 15.67 9.41 -1.00
CA GLU A 282 16.09 10.64 -0.30
C GLU A 282 14.89 11.43 0.22
N THR A 283 13.89 11.62 -0.63
CA THR A 283 12.71 12.42 -0.28
C THR A 283 11.88 11.74 0.80
N ILE A 284 11.52 10.47 0.62
CA ILE A 284 10.62 9.78 1.55
C ILE A 284 11.31 9.34 2.85
N SER A 285 12.65 9.32 2.91
CA SER A 285 13.41 9.00 4.14
C SER A 285 13.29 10.07 5.23
N LYS A 286 12.90 11.30 4.87
CA LYS A 286 12.78 12.45 5.78
C LYS A 286 11.89 12.14 6.99
N ALA A 287 12.16 12.82 8.11
CA ALA A 287 11.39 12.66 9.36
C ALA A 287 9.89 12.98 9.19
N SER A 288 9.54 13.87 8.27
CA SER A 288 8.15 14.19 7.92
C SER A 288 7.39 13.05 7.27
N TYR A 289 8.08 12.05 6.70
CA TYR A 289 7.49 10.92 5.99
C TYR A 289 7.80 9.59 6.70
N ILE A 290 8.84 8.87 6.30
CA ILE A 290 9.10 7.53 6.85
C ILE A 290 9.95 7.60 8.12
N ASN A 291 10.94 8.50 8.17
CA ASN A 291 11.93 8.59 9.24
C ASN A 291 12.76 7.29 9.36
N CYS A 292 13.33 6.86 8.25
CA CYS A 292 14.20 5.69 8.16
C CYS A 292 15.41 6.01 7.27
N GLN A 293 16.50 5.32 7.47
CA GLN A 293 17.74 5.51 6.70
C GLN A 293 17.46 5.31 5.20
N LYS A 294 17.95 6.25 4.39
CA LYS A 294 17.75 6.26 2.94
C LYS A 294 18.20 4.97 2.26
N GLU A 295 19.34 4.43 2.68
CA GLU A 295 19.94 3.24 2.11
C GLU A 295 19.03 2.02 2.25
N ILE A 296 18.38 1.85 3.41
CA ILE A 296 17.41 0.78 3.67
C ILE A 296 16.21 0.89 2.72
N ILE A 297 15.70 2.11 2.52
CA ILE A 297 14.59 2.37 1.60
C ILE A 297 15.02 2.14 0.15
N LEU A 298 16.22 2.62 -0.22
CA LEU A 298 16.73 2.56 -1.59
C LEU A 298 16.96 1.13 -2.06
N ASP A 299 17.54 0.27 -1.22
CA ASP A 299 17.77 -1.12 -1.57
C ASP A 299 16.44 -1.80 -1.95
N ARG A 300 15.41 -1.62 -1.15
CA ARG A 300 14.08 -2.19 -1.45
C ARG A 300 13.44 -1.61 -2.70
N LEU A 301 13.57 -0.31 -2.91
CA LEU A 301 13.11 0.34 -4.15
C LEU A 301 13.86 -0.19 -5.38
N LYS A 302 15.17 -0.44 -5.28
CA LYS A 302 15.96 -1.03 -6.36
C LYS A 302 15.75 -2.53 -6.55
N GLY A 303 14.97 -3.16 -5.67
CA GLY A 303 14.73 -4.61 -5.71
C GLY A 303 15.92 -5.43 -5.21
N VAL A 304 16.87 -4.82 -4.51
CA VAL A 304 17.93 -5.56 -3.81
C VAL A 304 17.31 -6.16 -2.55
N TYR A 305 17.08 -7.46 -2.57
CA TYR A 305 16.42 -8.14 -1.46
C TYR A 305 17.40 -9.00 -0.68
N ASP A 306 17.87 -8.47 0.45
CA ASP A 306 18.62 -9.20 1.45
C ASP A 306 17.62 -9.84 2.43
N TYR A 307 17.67 -11.16 2.57
CA TYR A 307 16.81 -11.92 3.48
C TYR A 307 17.34 -12.01 4.91
N GLY A 308 18.57 -11.53 5.17
CA GLY A 308 19.20 -11.58 6.51
C GLY A 308 19.71 -12.95 6.94
N ASN A 309 19.68 -13.94 6.03
CA ASN A 309 20.10 -15.34 6.27
C ASN A 309 21.20 -15.79 5.31
N GLY A 310 21.91 -14.84 4.69
CA GLY A 310 22.93 -15.07 3.67
C GLY A 310 22.40 -15.16 2.24
N VAL A 311 21.09 -15.15 2.06
CA VAL A 311 20.45 -15.15 0.72
C VAL A 311 20.16 -13.70 0.31
N LYS A 312 20.53 -13.36 -0.91
CA LYS A 312 20.18 -12.08 -1.58
C LYS A 312 19.61 -12.37 -2.95
N GLU A 313 18.56 -11.65 -3.30
CA GLU A 313 17.90 -11.71 -4.61
C GLU A 313 17.87 -10.31 -5.22
N GLN A 314 17.87 -10.25 -6.56
CA GLN A 314 17.62 -9.02 -7.30
C GLN A 314 16.28 -9.16 -7.99
N ASP A 315 15.29 -8.39 -7.55
CA ASP A 315 13.95 -8.37 -8.12
C ASP A 315 13.49 -6.93 -8.38
N PRO A 316 13.66 -6.42 -9.61
CA PRO A 316 13.26 -5.04 -9.95
C PRO A 316 11.74 -4.82 -9.83
N ASN A 317 10.95 -5.90 -9.75
CA ASN A 317 9.50 -5.85 -9.58
C ASN A 317 9.06 -6.06 -8.13
N TYR A 318 9.99 -6.04 -7.16
CA TYR A 318 9.65 -6.18 -5.75
C TYR A 318 8.67 -5.09 -5.28
N MET A 319 8.81 -3.86 -5.77
CA MET A 319 7.83 -2.78 -5.57
C MET A 319 7.52 -2.13 -6.93
N ILE A 320 6.26 -2.19 -7.32
CA ILE A 320 5.75 -1.64 -8.58
C ILE A 320 4.77 -0.52 -8.24
N PHE A 321 4.90 0.64 -8.89
CA PHE A 321 4.04 1.81 -8.67
C PHE A 321 3.19 2.17 -9.89
N SER A 322 3.64 1.87 -11.10
CA SER A 322 2.94 2.20 -12.35
C SER A 322 2.92 1.04 -13.34
N ASN A 323 4.07 0.38 -13.51
CA ASN A 323 4.24 -0.67 -14.50
C ASN A 323 3.26 -1.83 -14.30
N ARG A 324 3.07 -2.66 -15.33
CA ARG A 324 2.26 -3.89 -15.27
C ARG A 324 0.81 -3.64 -14.86
N ASN A 325 0.22 -2.52 -15.34
CA ASN A 325 -1.14 -2.10 -14.97
C ASN A 325 -1.37 -1.98 -13.45
N CYS A 326 -0.35 -1.50 -12.72
CA CYS A 326 -0.35 -1.45 -11.25
C CYS A 326 -1.57 -0.72 -10.69
N ASN A 327 -1.89 0.44 -11.27
CA ASN A 327 -2.84 1.37 -10.66
C ASN A 327 -4.31 1.04 -10.91
N ALA A 328 -4.60 0.09 -11.80
CA ALA A 328 -5.98 -0.29 -12.12
C ALA A 328 -6.68 -1.00 -10.95
N PRO A 329 -7.82 -0.47 -10.46
CA PRO A 329 -8.58 -1.07 -9.38
C PRO A 329 -9.44 -2.22 -9.93
N MET A 330 -8.86 -3.42 -10.05
CA MET A 330 -9.56 -4.58 -10.60
C MET A 330 -10.55 -5.18 -9.60
N LYS A 331 -11.77 -5.45 -10.06
CA LYS A 331 -12.83 -6.05 -9.22
C LYS A 331 -12.45 -7.42 -8.68
N THR A 332 -11.70 -8.23 -9.43
CA THR A 332 -11.18 -9.54 -8.98
C THR A 332 -10.51 -9.47 -7.60
N TYR A 333 -9.77 -8.39 -7.32
CA TYR A 333 -9.09 -8.22 -6.03
C TYR A 333 -10.10 -8.10 -4.88
N GLY A 334 -11.20 -7.37 -5.08
CA GLY A 334 -12.28 -7.26 -4.10
C GLY A 334 -12.94 -8.61 -3.81
N TYR A 335 -13.20 -9.41 -4.83
CA TYR A 335 -13.75 -10.76 -4.67
C TYR A 335 -12.81 -11.66 -3.87
N TRP A 336 -11.50 -11.61 -4.16
CA TRP A 336 -10.52 -12.38 -3.39
C TRP A 336 -10.50 -11.94 -1.92
N TRP A 337 -10.49 -10.62 -1.66
CA TRP A 337 -10.49 -10.08 -0.29
C TRP A 337 -11.70 -10.51 0.53
N LEU A 338 -12.88 -10.40 -0.05
CA LEU A 338 -14.12 -10.86 0.60
C LEU A 338 -14.11 -12.37 0.84
N SER A 339 -13.55 -13.16 -0.07
CA SER A 339 -13.38 -14.62 0.13
C SER A 339 -12.46 -14.92 1.31
N GLN A 340 -11.41 -14.11 1.54
CA GLN A 340 -10.55 -14.25 2.71
C GLN A 340 -11.24 -13.78 3.99
N PHE A 341 -12.03 -12.70 3.95
CA PHE A 341 -12.86 -12.32 5.10
C PHE A 341 -13.84 -13.43 5.48
N ARG A 342 -14.41 -14.09 4.49
CA ARG A 342 -15.26 -15.27 4.70
C ARG A 342 -14.45 -16.44 5.28
N ARG A 343 -13.32 -16.79 4.68
CA ARG A 343 -12.42 -17.85 5.15
C ARG A 343 -12.04 -17.69 6.62
N TRP A 344 -11.78 -16.48 7.08
CA TRP A 344 -11.32 -16.19 8.43
C TRP A 344 -12.46 -15.82 9.40
N GLY A 345 -13.72 -16.01 9.02
CA GLY A 345 -14.88 -15.78 9.88
C GLY A 345 -15.12 -14.30 10.23
N MET A 346 -14.49 -13.37 9.50
CA MET A 346 -14.72 -11.92 9.67
C MET A 346 -16.10 -11.53 9.17
N VAL A 347 -16.64 -12.28 8.23
CA VAL A 347 -18.04 -12.20 7.78
C VAL A 347 -18.69 -13.58 7.91
N LYS A 348 -19.96 -13.60 8.35
CA LYS A 348 -20.75 -14.82 8.51
C LYS A 348 -21.60 -15.07 7.26
N GLY A 349 -21.72 -16.34 6.87
CA GLY A 349 -22.54 -16.74 5.74
C GLY A 349 -22.08 -16.22 4.37
N PRO A 350 -22.74 -16.63 3.28
CA PRO A 350 -22.47 -16.13 1.94
C PRO A 350 -22.72 -14.63 1.83
N GLN A 351 -21.89 -13.94 1.05
CA GLN A 351 -21.98 -12.49 0.84
C GLN A 351 -22.47 -12.17 -0.57
N ASN A 352 -23.10 -11.02 -0.73
CA ASN A 352 -23.35 -10.45 -2.05
C ASN A 352 -22.08 -9.77 -2.58
N TYR A 353 -21.12 -10.58 -3.03
CA TYR A 353 -19.82 -10.13 -3.49
C TYR A 353 -19.94 -9.02 -4.55
N LYS A 354 -20.82 -9.21 -5.55
CA LYS A 354 -20.99 -8.25 -6.63
C LYS A 354 -21.41 -6.87 -6.08
N GLN A 355 -22.42 -6.83 -5.24
CA GLN A 355 -22.93 -5.58 -4.69
C GLN A 355 -21.89 -4.85 -3.85
N ILE A 356 -21.13 -5.58 -3.02
CA ILE A 356 -20.13 -5.00 -2.14
C ILE A 356 -18.96 -4.49 -2.97
N VAL A 357 -18.45 -5.30 -3.91
CA VAL A 357 -17.30 -4.94 -4.74
C VAL A 357 -17.61 -3.76 -5.65
N ASP A 358 -18.81 -3.74 -6.27
CA ASP A 358 -19.21 -2.63 -7.17
C ASP A 358 -19.34 -1.28 -6.44
N LYS A 359 -19.64 -1.30 -5.14
CA LYS A 359 -19.66 -0.08 -4.32
C LYS A 359 -18.26 0.40 -3.94
N VAL A 360 -17.35 -0.53 -3.59
CA VAL A 360 -16.02 -0.19 -3.07
C VAL A 360 -15.00 0.03 -4.18
N ILE A 361 -14.97 -0.84 -5.19
CA ILE A 361 -14.02 -0.74 -6.31
C ILE A 361 -14.63 0.11 -7.41
N ARG A 362 -14.01 1.27 -7.69
CA ARG A 362 -14.54 2.29 -8.61
C ARG A 362 -13.60 2.53 -9.79
N PRO A 363 -13.57 1.58 -10.75
CA PRO A 363 -12.74 1.70 -11.95
C PRO A 363 -13.18 2.83 -12.89
N ASP A 364 -14.41 3.30 -12.76
CA ASP A 364 -14.95 4.43 -13.52
C ASP A 364 -14.09 5.70 -13.36
N TYR A 365 -13.77 6.12 -12.12
CA TYR A 365 -12.88 7.25 -11.88
C TYR A 365 -11.48 7.05 -12.49
N TYR A 366 -10.93 5.83 -12.36
CA TYR A 366 -9.65 5.49 -12.96
C TYR A 366 -9.68 5.63 -14.48
N MET A 367 -10.67 5.02 -15.13
CA MET A 367 -10.78 5.04 -16.59
C MET A 367 -11.00 6.45 -17.15
N GLU A 368 -11.84 7.25 -16.50
CA GLU A 368 -12.06 8.64 -16.89
C GLU A 368 -10.79 9.48 -16.72
N ALA A 369 -10.09 9.39 -15.58
CA ALA A 369 -8.85 10.13 -15.36
C ALA A 369 -7.76 9.75 -16.38
N MET A 370 -7.63 8.46 -16.71
CA MET A 370 -6.66 7.99 -17.71
C MET A 370 -7.05 8.43 -19.13
N LYS A 371 -8.34 8.41 -19.46
CA LYS A 371 -8.85 8.92 -20.75
C LYS A 371 -8.53 10.41 -20.92
N GLU A 372 -8.73 11.22 -19.89
CA GLU A 372 -8.39 12.65 -19.90
C GLU A 372 -6.90 12.91 -20.09
N LEU A 373 -6.02 11.99 -19.63
CA LEU A 373 -4.58 12.04 -19.89
C LEU A 373 -4.15 11.44 -21.24
N GLY A 374 -5.08 10.88 -22.02
CA GLY A 374 -4.76 10.17 -23.26
C GLY A 374 -4.02 8.85 -23.03
N VAL A 375 -4.12 8.26 -21.83
CA VAL A 375 -3.47 7.01 -21.46
C VAL A 375 -4.38 5.83 -21.82
N LYS A 376 -3.86 4.88 -22.60
CA LYS A 376 -4.57 3.62 -22.87
C LYS A 376 -4.59 2.78 -21.60
N THR A 377 -5.78 2.39 -21.17
CA THR A 377 -5.97 1.47 -20.05
C THR A 377 -6.24 0.07 -20.57
N THR A 378 -5.72 -0.94 -19.88
CA THR A 378 -6.20 -2.31 -20.02
C THR A 378 -7.46 -2.48 -19.16
N GLY A 379 -8.32 -3.43 -19.54
CA GLY A 379 -9.59 -3.65 -18.84
C GLY A 379 -9.41 -3.88 -17.35
N THR A 380 -10.44 -3.51 -16.61
CA THR A 380 -10.58 -3.78 -15.16
C THR A 380 -11.44 -5.02 -14.91
N ASP A 381 -11.50 -5.91 -15.90
CA ASP A 381 -12.36 -7.08 -15.92
C ASP A 381 -12.01 -8.10 -14.85
N MET A 382 -13.02 -8.89 -14.46
CA MET A 382 -12.88 -10.00 -13.55
C MET A 382 -12.14 -11.16 -14.23
N GLN A 383 -10.84 -11.26 -14.03
CA GLN A 383 -10.02 -12.36 -14.52
C GLN A 383 -9.59 -13.28 -13.37
N PRO A 384 -9.52 -14.59 -13.61
CA PRO A 384 -8.88 -15.49 -12.66
C PRO A 384 -7.43 -15.05 -12.36
N VAL A 385 -6.99 -15.23 -11.12
CA VAL A 385 -5.61 -14.91 -10.71
C VAL A 385 -4.93 -16.14 -10.13
N LYS A 386 -3.65 -16.30 -10.46
CA LYS A 386 -2.83 -17.41 -9.99
C LYS A 386 -2.13 -17.02 -8.69
N LEU A 387 -2.30 -17.84 -7.67
CA LEU A 387 -1.56 -17.80 -6.41
C LEU A 387 -0.65 -19.03 -6.28
N ALA A 388 0.18 -19.07 -5.26
CA ALA A 388 1.10 -20.19 -5.03
C ALA A 388 0.40 -21.53 -4.79
N ASP A 389 -0.81 -21.52 -4.25
CA ASP A 389 -1.61 -22.70 -3.91
C ASP A 389 -2.72 -23.02 -4.92
N GLY A 390 -2.80 -22.28 -6.03
CA GLY A 390 -3.80 -22.53 -7.06
C GLY A 390 -4.32 -21.27 -7.73
N THR A 391 -5.45 -21.42 -8.42
CA THR A 391 -6.09 -20.30 -9.15
C THR A 391 -7.35 -19.88 -8.43
N PHE A 392 -7.43 -18.58 -8.10
CA PHE A 392 -8.67 -17.96 -7.65
C PHE A 392 -9.53 -17.60 -8.85
N ASN A 393 -10.76 -18.09 -8.88
CA ASN A 393 -11.77 -17.71 -9.85
C ASN A 393 -12.78 -16.76 -9.19
N PRO A 394 -12.89 -15.49 -9.62
CA PRO A 394 -13.81 -14.53 -9.03
C PRO A 394 -15.29 -14.89 -9.23
N ASN A 395 -15.62 -15.80 -10.13
CA ASN A 395 -16.99 -16.29 -10.33
C ASN A 395 -17.45 -17.29 -9.25
N ASP A 396 -16.52 -17.84 -8.45
CA ASP A 396 -16.87 -18.79 -7.38
C ASP A 396 -16.02 -18.55 -6.12
N PRO A 397 -16.13 -17.36 -5.48
CA PRO A 397 -15.32 -16.99 -4.34
C PRO A 397 -15.63 -17.82 -3.08
N GLU A 398 -16.86 -18.31 -2.92
CA GLU A 398 -17.25 -19.16 -1.79
C GLU A 398 -16.59 -20.55 -1.86
N LYS A 399 -16.50 -21.14 -3.05
CA LYS A 399 -15.78 -22.39 -3.27
C LYS A 399 -14.31 -22.24 -2.89
N TYR A 400 -13.69 -21.12 -3.30
CA TYR A 400 -12.30 -20.84 -2.96
C TYR A 400 -12.10 -20.69 -1.44
N ALA A 401 -12.97 -19.94 -0.75
CA ALA A 401 -12.90 -19.79 0.71
C ALA A 401 -12.99 -21.14 1.43
N LYS A 402 -13.81 -22.06 0.93
CA LYS A 402 -14.03 -23.41 1.48
C LYS A 402 -12.96 -24.44 1.09
N SER A 403 -12.12 -24.15 0.09
CA SER A 403 -11.12 -25.10 -0.41
C SER A 403 -9.91 -25.29 0.51
N PHE A 404 -9.74 -24.45 1.51
CA PHE A 404 -8.59 -24.47 2.40
C PHE A 404 -8.82 -25.40 3.61
N PRO A 405 -7.82 -26.23 3.98
CA PRO A 405 -7.94 -27.08 5.16
C PRO A 405 -7.92 -26.29 6.48
N VAL A 406 -7.28 -25.11 6.49
CA VAL A 406 -7.23 -24.21 7.65
C VAL A 406 -8.11 -23.00 7.38
N HIS A 407 -9.18 -22.89 8.16
CA HIS A 407 -10.17 -21.80 8.03
C HIS A 407 -10.95 -21.61 9.33
N SER A 408 -11.61 -20.47 9.46
CA SER A 408 -12.54 -20.11 10.55
C SER A 408 -13.96 -19.92 10.00
N LEU A 409 -14.37 -20.68 8.99
CA LEU A 409 -15.72 -20.61 8.44
C LEU A 409 -16.74 -20.96 9.53
N ALA A 410 -17.55 -19.96 9.91
CA ALA A 410 -18.79 -20.23 10.62
C ALA A 410 -19.88 -20.54 9.59
N GLY A 411 -20.71 -21.53 9.91
CA GLY A 411 -21.79 -21.99 9.06
C GLY A 411 -22.76 -20.90 8.61
#